data_0b362db532b0742c6ce5322ea984a2e5
#
_entry.id   0b362db532b0742c6ce5322ea984a2e5
#
_cell.length_a   1.000
_cell.length_b   1.000
_cell.length_c   1.000
_cell.angle_alpha   90.00
_cell.angle_beta   90.00
_cell.angle_gamma   90.00
#
_symmetry.space_group_name_H-M   'P 1'
#
loop_
_entity.id
_entity.type
_entity.pdbx_description
1 polymer ?
#
loop_
_entity_poly.entity_id
_entity_poly.type
_entity_poly.pdbx_seq_one_letter_code
_entity_poly.pdbx_strand_id
1 'polypeptide(L)' 'MKNRIGVVGIFMDQREKTAPEVNKILSQHSEMISVRLGLPYRERNLYVIALIVD' A
#
# COMPACT_ATOMS: atom_id res chain seq x y z
N MET A 1 -3.46 21.48 -15.99
CA MET A 1 -2.80 20.40 -15.32
C MET A 1 -3.65 19.81 -14.20
N LYS A 2 -3.65 18.57 -14.11
CA LYS A 2 -4.47 17.88 -13.14
C LYS A 2 -3.67 17.50 -11.92
N ASN A 3 -4.00 18.08 -10.82
CA ASN A 3 -3.33 17.73 -9.58
C ASN A 3 -4.26 16.93 -8.72
N ARG A 4 -4.35 15.67 -9.04
CA ARG A 4 -5.18 14.77 -8.28
C ARG A 4 -4.30 13.90 -7.42
N ILE A 5 -4.23 14.25 -6.18
CA ILE A 5 -3.42 13.49 -5.25
C ILE A 5 -4.37 12.77 -4.30
N GLY A 6 -4.22 11.47 -4.24
CA GLY A 6 -5.03 10.66 -3.37
C GLY A 6 -4.17 9.91 -2.38
N VAL A 7 -4.77 9.55 -1.27
CA VAL A 7 -4.12 8.75 -0.25
C VAL A 7 -4.88 7.45 -0.11
N VAL A 8 -4.15 6.34 -0.16
CA VAL A 8 -4.75 5.02 -0.06
C VAL A 8 -4.11 4.30 1.11
N GLY A 9 -4.94 3.69 1.95
CA GLY A 9 -4.47 2.86 3.04
C GLY A 9 -4.88 1.43 2.82
N ILE A 10 -3.93 0.52 2.93
CA ILE A 10 -4.18 -0.91 2.78
C ILE A 10 -3.84 -1.57 4.10
N PHE A 11 -4.82 -2.27 4.68
CA PHE A 11 -4.66 -2.92 5.96
C PHE A 11 -4.68 -4.43 5.77
N MET A 12 -3.62 -5.10 6.22
CA MET A 12 -3.50 -6.54 6.06
C MET A 12 -3.30 -7.19 7.41
N ASP A 13 -4.19 -8.12 7.75
CA ASP A 13 -4.07 -8.85 9.01
C ASP A 13 -3.40 -10.21 8.83
N GLN A 14 -3.27 -10.68 7.61
CA GLN A 14 -2.57 -11.92 7.29
C GLN A 14 -1.52 -11.64 6.24
N ARG A 15 -0.49 -10.92 6.66
CA ARG A 15 0.52 -10.41 5.77
C ARG A 15 1.13 -11.48 4.89
N GLU A 16 1.39 -12.65 5.46
CA GLU A 16 2.08 -13.70 4.74
C GLU A 16 1.29 -14.20 3.55
N LYS A 17 -0.02 -14.15 3.64
CA LYS A 17 -0.88 -14.61 2.57
C LYS A 17 -1.20 -13.51 1.57
N THR A 18 -1.40 -12.30 2.06
CA THR A 18 -1.90 -11.22 1.22
C THR A 18 -0.80 -10.34 0.62
N ALA A 19 0.35 -10.26 1.27
CA ALA A 19 1.41 -9.37 0.80
C ALA A 19 1.84 -9.64 -0.64
N PRO A 20 2.03 -10.89 -1.06
CA PRO A 20 2.46 -11.11 -2.45
C PRO A 20 1.45 -10.60 -3.46
N GLU A 21 0.16 -10.79 -3.20
CA GLU A 21 -0.86 -10.33 -4.11
C GLU A 21 -0.94 -8.80 -4.14
N VAL A 22 -0.86 -8.19 -2.96
CA VAL A 22 -0.89 -6.74 -2.87
C VAL A 22 0.32 -6.15 -3.58
N ASN A 23 1.49 -6.70 -3.35
CA ASN A 23 2.70 -6.20 -3.99
C ASN A 23 2.62 -6.34 -5.51
N LYS A 24 2.02 -7.40 -5.99
CA LYS A 24 1.86 -7.59 -7.42
C LYS A 24 0.97 -6.50 -8.01
N ILE A 25 -0.14 -6.21 -7.35
CA ILE A 25 -1.06 -5.19 -7.83
C ILE A 25 -0.38 -3.82 -7.80
N LEU A 26 0.34 -3.52 -6.73
CA LEU A 26 1.03 -2.25 -6.60
C LEU A 26 2.10 -2.08 -7.68
N SER A 27 2.77 -3.16 -8.03
CA SER A 27 3.78 -3.10 -9.09
C SER A 27 3.15 -2.78 -10.44
N GLN A 28 1.96 -3.29 -10.68
CA GLN A 28 1.25 -3.04 -11.94
C GLN A 28 0.84 -1.58 -12.08
N HIS A 29 0.74 -0.87 -10.95
CA HIS A 29 0.30 0.51 -10.94
C HIS A 29 1.38 1.45 -10.43
N SER A 30 2.64 1.06 -10.57
CA SER A 30 3.75 1.81 -10.00
C SER A 30 3.84 3.23 -10.57
N GLU A 31 3.37 3.44 -11.79
CA GLU A 31 3.43 4.76 -12.40
C GLU A 31 2.55 5.77 -11.67
N MET A 32 1.54 5.29 -10.98
CA MET A 32 0.60 6.15 -10.28
C MET A 32 1.00 6.39 -8.83
N ILE A 33 1.93 5.62 -8.32
CA ILE A 33 2.28 5.65 -6.91
C ILE A 33 3.53 6.50 -6.72
N SER A 34 3.35 7.66 -6.07
CA SER A 34 4.46 8.56 -5.80
C SER A 34 5.23 8.16 -4.56
N VAL A 35 4.52 7.72 -3.54
CA VAL A 35 5.14 7.35 -2.26
C VAL A 35 4.48 6.09 -1.74
N ARG A 36 5.28 5.24 -1.14
CA ARG A 36 4.79 4.01 -0.54
C ARG A 36 5.48 3.82 0.80
N LEU A 37 4.68 3.64 1.84
CA LEU A 37 5.18 3.40 3.19
C LEU A 37 4.61 2.11 3.75
N GLY A 38 5.49 1.28 4.28
CA GLY A 38 5.07 0.08 4.96
C GLY A 38 5.20 0.26 6.46
N LEU A 39 4.13 0.01 7.20
CA LEU A 39 4.06 0.21 8.63
C LEU A 39 3.62 -1.06 9.32
N PRO A 40 4.55 -1.80 9.92
CA PRO A 40 4.17 -3.01 10.64
C PRO A 40 3.70 -2.69 12.06
N TYR A 41 2.57 -3.25 12.44
CA TYR A 41 2.05 -3.15 13.80
C TYR A 41 2.03 -4.54 14.39
N ARG A 42 3.16 -4.96 14.92
CA ARG A 42 3.34 -6.34 15.39
C ARG A 42 2.43 -6.72 16.53
N GLU A 43 2.13 -5.78 17.40
CA GLU A 43 1.27 -6.06 18.54
C GLU A 43 -0.14 -6.41 18.11
N ARG A 44 -0.54 -5.91 16.96
CA ARG A 44 -1.89 -6.17 16.44
C ARG A 44 -1.88 -7.16 15.30
N ASN A 45 -0.72 -7.72 15.00
CA ASN A 45 -0.59 -8.61 13.85
C ASN A 45 -1.16 -7.98 12.60
N LEU A 46 -0.83 -6.71 12.42
CA LEU A 46 -1.39 -5.91 11.35
C LEU A 46 -0.26 -5.24 10.56
N TYR A 47 -0.40 -5.21 9.26
CA TYR A 47 0.53 -4.50 8.40
C TYR A 47 -0.25 -3.49 7.56
N VAL A 48 0.23 -2.27 7.55
CA VAL A 48 -0.44 -1.19 6.84
C VAL A 48 0.48 -0.66 5.75
N ILE A 49 -0.06 -0.51 4.56
CA ILE A 49 0.66 0.16 3.48
C ILE A 49 -0.08 1.45 3.18
N ALA A 50 0.63 2.55 3.27
CA ALA A 50 0.09 3.86 2.93
C ALA A 50 0.70 4.30 1.60
N LEU A 51 -0.15 4.74 0.71
CA LEU A 51 0.25 5.17 -0.62
C LEU A 51 -0.19 6.58 -0.88
N ILE A 52 0.65 7.31 -1.59
CA ILE A 52 0.25 8.57 -2.18
C ILE A 52 0.26 8.35 -3.69
N VAL A 53 -0.90 8.53 -4.28
CA VAL A 53 -1.06 8.28 -5.72
C VAL A 53 -1.40 9.58 -6.41
N ASP A 54 -1.03 9.64 -7.66
CA ASP A 54 -1.25 10.83 -8.47
C ASP A 54 -2.08 10.48 -9.71
#